data_31d6e58d5ccd7cfa85ccc18dc411fe4c
#
_entry.id   31d6e58d5ccd7cfa85ccc18dc411fe4c
#
_cell.length_a   1.000
_cell.length_b   1.000
_cell.length_c   1.000
_cell.angle_alpha   90.00
_cell.angle_beta   90.00
_cell.angle_gamma   90.00
#
_symmetry.space_group_name_H-M   'P 1'
#
loop_
_entity.id
_entity.type
_entity.pdbx_description
1 polymer ?
#
loop_
_entity_poly.entity_id
_entity_poly.type
_entity_poly.pdbx_seq_one_letter_code
_entity_poly.pdbx_strand_id
1 'polypeptide(L)'
;MGYWDNKQSMAAQAAAHTHQMMLNYEKETTESVKNSKIYYSKDGINNVREPAPTTCHSAVELWDKDSVTAARIACTEHPDSKICILNFASYKEPGGKFIQGSSAQEESLCHASNLYNILLRFDKVYYASHREKGATNRSLYYNEAIYTPNVIFSNNKFDVLTCAAPNWSAASRFGVSLDENNKALKSRIEFIKSILEENKVDIAILGAWGAGVFGQNPATVATYFSEEFYYSSISTIVYSIPDKNSINYRAFKEIIGGNCL
;
A
#
# COMPACT_ATOMS: atom_id res chain seq x y z
N MET A 1 -6.50 16.41 26.66
CA MET A 1 -5.38 16.54 25.71
C MET A 1 -5.95 17.03 24.39
N GLY A 2 -5.54 18.19 23.89
CA GLY A 2 -6.07 18.77 22.66
C GLY A 2 -5.53 18.03 21.40
N TYR A 3 -6.16 18.21 20.26
CA TYR A 3 -5.73 17.62 18.97
C TYR A 3 -4.24 17.91 18.67
N TRP A 4 -3.77 19.12 18.94
CA TRP A 4 -2.38 19.53 18.72
C TRP A 4 -1.39 18.88 19.69
N ASP A 5 -1.78 18.68 20.95
CA ASP A 5 -0.94 17.99 21.96
C ASP A 5 -0.74 16.52 21.56
N ASN A 6 -1.80 15.85 21.08
CA ASN A 6 -1.72 14.48 20.59
C ASN A 6 -0.80 14.37 19.37
N LYS A 7 -0.90 15.33 18.44
CA LYS A 7 -0.09 15.34 17.21
C LYS A 7 1.40 15.56 17.52
N GLN A 8 1.74 16.45 18.44
CA GLN A 8 3.13 16.67 18.89
C GLN A 8 3.68 15.42 19.59
N SER A 9 2.88 14.79 20.44
CA SER A 9 3.25 13.54 21.09
C SER A 9 3.53 12.43 20.08
N MET A 10 2.67 12.27 19.07
CA MET A 10 2.88 11.29 18.00
C MET A 10 4.10 11.60 17.14
N ALA A 11 4.38 12.86 16.85
CA ALA A 11 5.60 13.25 16.12
C ALA A 11 6.88 12.94 16.93
N ALA A 12 6.88 13.18 18.25
CA ALA A 12 7.98 12.81 19.12
C ALA A 12 8.18 11.28 19.18
N GLN A 13 7.10 10.52 19.26
CA GLN A 13 7.15 9.04 19.19
C GLN A 13 7.70 8.56 17.85
N ALA A 14 7.27 9.15 16.74
CA ALA A 14 7.77 8.81 15.41
C ALA A 14 9.28 9.06 15.28
N ALA A 15 9.77 10.20 15.80
CA ALA A 15 11.20 10.51 15.81
C ALA A 15 12.01 9.52 16.66
N ALA A 16 11.51 9.20 17.86
CA ALA A 16 12.14 8.23 18.76
C ALA A 16 12.16 6.82 18.12
N HIS A 17 11.05 6.39 17.54
CA HIS A 17 10.95 5.12 16.81
C HIS A 17 11.94 5.04 15.65
N THR A 18 12.00 6.08 14.80
CA THR A 18 12.94 6.16 13.68
C THR A 18 14.39 6.00 14.15
N HIS A 19 14.76 6.68 15.23
CA HIS A 19 16.10 6.58 15.81
C HIS A 19 16.38 5.17 16.36
N GLN A 20 15.42 4.58 17.06
CA GLN A 20 15.53 3.22 17.58
C GLN A 20 15.67 2.18 16.45
N MET A 21 14.89 2.30 15.38
CA MET A 21 15.01 1.42 14.21
C MET A 21 16.37 1.55 13.53
N MET A 22 16.90 2.76 13.42
CA MET A 22 18.25 3.00 12.90
C MET A 22 19.32 2.31 13.75
N LEU A 23 19.24 2.42 15.08
CA LEU A 23 20.24 1.80 15.96
C LEU A 23 20.19 0.27 15.95
N ASN A 24 19.00 -0.31 15.88
CA ASN A 24 18.81 -1.74 16.06
C ASN A 24 18.80 -2.53 14.76
N TYR A 25 18.45 -1.92 13.63
CA TYR A 25 18.16 -2.62 12.37
C TYR A 25 18.79 -1.95 11.14
N GLU A 26 19.90 -1.22 11.28
CA GLU A 26 20.55 -0.54 10.16
C GLU A 26 21.05 -1.52 9.09
N LYS A 27 21.55 -2.68 9.51
CA LYS A 27 22.02 -3.73 8.59
C LYS A 27 20.86 -4.30 7.76
N GLU A 28 19.77 -4.67 8.42
CA GLU A 28 18.55 -5.20 7.78
C GLU A 28 17.89 -4.14 6.90
N THR A 29 17.85 -2.88 7.36
CA THR A 29 17.38 -1.75 6.56
C THR A 29 18.19 -1.60 5.27
N THR A 30 19.50 -1.64 5.36
CA THR A 30 20.39 -1.54 4.21
C THR A 30 20.20 -2.72 3.25
N GLU A 31 20.02 -3.93 3.77
CA GLU A 31 19.76 -5.12 2.96
C GLU A 31 18.40 -5.04 2.26
N SER A 32 17.34 -4.62 2.97
CA SER A 32 16.03 -4.41 2.36
C SER A 32 16.07 -3.35 1.25
N VAL A 33 16.76 -2.23 1.47
CA VAL A 33 16.96 -1.19 0.44
C VAL A 33 17.69 -1.74 -0.79
N LYS A 34 18.77 -2.49 -0.58
CA LYS A 34 19.55 -3.09 -1.67
C LYS A 34 18.74 -4.07 -2.52
N ASN A 35 17.82 -4.80 -1.89
CA ASN A 35 16.97 -5.80 -2.53
C ASN A 35 15.62 -5.24 -3.00
N SER A 36 15.35 -3.96 -2.73
CA SER A 36 14.15 -3.29 -3.22
C SER A 36 14.22 -3.04 -4.71
N LYS A 37 13.05 -3.05 -5.36
CA LYS A 37 12.92 -2.74 -6.78
C LYS A 37 11.91 -1.62 -6.97
N ILE A 38 12.30 -0.59 -7.75
CA ILE A 38 11.39 0.44 -8.24
C ILE A 38 10.72 -0.08 -9.50
N TYR A 39 9.40 -0.08 -9.49
CA TYR A 39 8.55 -0.45 -10.61
C TYR A 39 7.91 0.79 -11.21
N TYR A 40 7.76 0.79 -12.54
CA TYR A 40 7.06 1.86 -13.24
C TYR A 40 6.41 1.35 -14.53
N SER A 41 5.29 1.97 -14.88
CA SER A 41 4.64 1.88 -16.18
C SER A 41 4.17 3.28 -16.55
N LYS A 42 4.91 3.94 -17.45
CA LYS A 42 4.72 5.34 -17.81
C LYS A 42 5.23 5.60 -19.22
N ASP A 43 4.48 6.36 -19.99
CA ASP A 43 4.87 6.82 -21.33
C ASP A 43 5.31 5.67 -22.28
N GLY A 44 4.63 4.50 -22.18
CA GLY A 44 4.95 3.31 -22.95
C GLY A 44 6.16 2.51 -22.45
N ILE A 45 6.81 2.96 -21.38
CA ILE A 45 7.90 2.24 -20.73
C ILE A 45 7.35 1.50 -19.52
N ASN A 46 7.51 0.18 -19.51
CA ASN A 46 7.06 -0.69 -18.43
C ASN A 46 8.19 -1.65 -18.02
N ASN A 47 8.53 -1.67 -16.73
CA ASN A 47 9.53 -2.61 -16.20
C ASN A 47 8.93 -3.71 -15.32
N VAL A 48 7.60 -3.81 -15.29
CA VAL A 48 6.89 -4.93 -14.65
C VAL A 48 6.79 -6.06 -15.65
N ARG A 49 7.12 -7.26 -15.22
CA ARG A 49 6.90 -8.45 -16.04
C ARG A 49 5.41 -8.79 -16.05
N GLU A 50 4.83 -8.95 -17.22
CA GLU A 50 3.46 -9.44 -17.33
C GLU A 50 3.35 -10.83 -16.71
N PRO A 51 2.36 -11.06 -15.83
CA PRO A 51 2.15 -12.37 -15.23
C PRO A 51 1.76 -13.40 -16.30
N ALA A 52 2.16 -14.64 -16.06
CA ALA A 52 1.67 -15.73 -16.89
C ALA A 52 0.15 -15.88 -16.70
N PRO A 53 -0.61 -16.18 -17.77
CA PRO A 53 -2.04 -16.46 -17.63
C PRO A 53 -2.27 -17.59 -16.61
N THR A 54 -3.20 -17.39 -15.70
CA THR A 54 -3.60 -18.38 -14.71
C THR A 54 -5.11 -18.57 -14.70
N THR A 55 -5.55 -19.77 -14.40
CA THR A 55 -6.96 -20.09 -14.13
C THR A 55 -7.19 -20.35 -12.64
N CYS A 56 -6.16 -20.16 -11.82
CA CYS A 56 -6.28 -20.30 -10.38
C CYS A 56 -7.09 -19.15 -9.79
N HIS A 57 -7.90 -19.45 -8.78
CA HIS A 57 -8.65 -18.48 -8.01
C HIS A 57 -7.98 -18.26 -6.68
N SER A 58 -7.83 -17.00 -6.25
CA SER A 58 -7.39 -16.67 -4.91
C SER A 58 -8.49 -16.95 -3.89
N ALA A 59 -8.13 -17.45 -2.72
CA ALA A 59 -9.01 -17.32 -1.55
C ALA A 59 -9.13 -15.84 -1.19
N VAL A 60 -10.35 -15.38 -0.91
CA VAL A 60 -10.61 -13.96 -0.60
C VAL A 60 -11.21 -13.85 0.78
N GLU A 61 -10.59 -13.02 1.62
CA GLU A 61 -11.00 -12.83 3.01
C GLU A 61 -11.14 -11.34 3.33
N LEU A 62 -12.11 -11.00 4.19
CA LEU A 62 -12.33 -9.65 4.68
C LEU A 62 -12.21 -9.62 6.20
N TRP A 63 -11.20 -8.93 6.71
CA TRP A 63 -10.88 -8.89 8.13
C TRP A 63 -11.09 -7.49 8.74
N ASP A 64 -11.78 -7.46 9.89
CA ASP A 64 -11.88 -6.26 10.73
C ASP A 64 -10.59 -6.11 11.57
N LYS A 65 -9.50 -5.82 10.89
CA LYS A 65 -8.15 -5.65 11.46
C LYS A 65 -7.40 -4.54 10.72
N ASP A 66 -6.38 -3.97 11.38
CA ASP A 66 -5.36 -3.20 10.67
C ASP A 66 -4.40 -4.12 9.90
N SER A 67 -3.65 -3.55 8.94
CA SER A 67 -2.79 -4.31 8.04
C SER A 67 -1.66 -5.07 8.75
N VAL A 68 -1.12 -4.51 9.84
CA VAL A 68 -0.03 -5.16 10.61
C VAL A 68 -0.56 -6.36 11.38
N THR A 69 -1.70 -6.18 12.03
CA THR A 69 -2.39 -7.27 12.75
C THR A 69 -2.79 -8.39 11.78
N ALA A 70 -3.33 -8.05 10.62
CA ALA A 70 -3.69 -9.02 9.59
C ALA A 70 -2.45 -9.80 9.10
N ALA A 71 -1.36 -9.13 8.79
CA ALA A 71 -0.12 -9.79 8.36
C ALA A 71 0.45 -10.74 9.43
N ARG A 72 0.36 -10.37 10.71
CA ARG A 72 0.80 -11.25 11.82
C ARG A 72 -0.07 -12.48 11.97
N ILE A 73 -1.39 -12.35 11.83
CA ILE A 73 -2.32 -13.50 11.84
C ILE A 73 -2.00 -14.42 10.68
N ALA A 74 -1.92 -13.90 9.46
CA ALA A 74 -1.57 -14.66 8.26
C ALA A 74 -0.22 -15.38 8.40
N CYS A 75 0.79 -14.76 8.99
CA CYS A 75 2.09 -15.35 9.25
C CYS A 75 2.02 -16.51 10.28
N THR A 76 1.13 -16.39 11.25
CA THR A 76 0.93 -17.46 12.25
C THR A 76 0.22 -18.66 11.64
N GLU A 77 -0.76 -18.43 10.79
CA GLU A 77 -1.55 -19.47 10.13
C GLU A 77 -0.79 -20.11 8.96
N HIS A 78 0.08 -19.34 8.29
CA HIS A 78 0.84 -19.75 7.10
C HIS A 78 2.31 -19.35 7.23
N PRO A 79 3.10 -20.01 8.09
CA PRO A 79 4.47 -19.57 8.47
C PRO A 79 5.47 -19.60 7.30
N ASP A 80 5.24 -20.43 6.28
CA ASP A 80 6.13 -20.57 5.13
C ASP A 80 5.72 -19.67 3.93
N SER A 81 4.60 -18.92 4.06
CA SER A 81 4.08 -18.10 2.98
C SER A 81 4.78 -16.74 2.90
N LYS A 82 5.03 -16.30 1.68
CA LYS A 82 5.50 -14.94 1.40
C LYS A 82 4.33 -13.96 1.51
N ILE A 83 4.35 -13.14 2.55
CA ILE A 83 3.31 -12.15 2.84
C ILE A 83 3.76 -10.76 2.39
N CYS A 84 2.94 -10.08 1.59
CA CYS A 84 3.16 -8.71 1.20
C CYS A 84 2.03 -7.78 1.66
N ILE A 85 2.40 -6.67 2.29
CA ILE A 85 1.46 -5.62 2.72
C ILE A 85 1.46 -4.50 1.69
N LEU A 86 0.29 -4.12 1.18
CA LEU A 86 0.15 -2.91 0.38
C LEU A 86 0.20 -1.68 1.31
N ASN A 87 1.22 -0.84 1.12
CA ASN A 87 1.33 0.46 1.77
C ASN A 87 0.52 1.50 0.98
N PHE A 88 -0.45 2.14 1.63
CA PHE A 88 -1.33 3.18 1.07
C PHE A 88 -0.57 4.52 1.01
N ALA A 89 0.42 4.55 0.15
CA ALA A 89 1.50 5.49 0.17
C ALA A 89 1.11 6.93 -0.20
N SER A 90 1.81 7.88 0.38
CA SER A 90 1.97 9.20 -0.20
C SER A 90 2.77 9.10 -1.51
N TYR A 91 2.36 9.84 -2.54
CA TYR A 91 3.11 9.89 -3.80
C TYR A 91 4.40 10.70 -3.70
N LYS A 92 4.45 11.69 -2.80
CA LYS A 92 5.52 12.69 -2.72
C LYS A 92 6.44 12.56 -1.52
N GLU A 93 5.93 11.99 -0.42
CA GLU A 93 6.62 12.01 0.86
C GLU A 93 6.86 10.59 1.37
N PRO A 94 8.11 10.22 1.64
CA PRO A 94 8.40 8.91 2.23
C PRO A 94 7.72 8.79 3.60
N GLY A 95 6.89 7.75 3.75
CA GLY A 95 6.13 7.52 4.99
C GLY A 95 5.05 8.56 5.27
N GLY A 96 4.61 9.31 4.25
CA GLY A 96 3.54 10.28 4.37
C GLY A 96 3.87 11.41 5.34
N LYS A 97 3.00 11.60 6.33
CA LYS A 97 3.18 12.58 7.41
C LYS A 97 3.53 11.93 8.76
N PHE A 98 4.23 10.80 8.72
CA PHE A 98 4.62 10.03 9.89
C PHE A 98 5.37 10.88 10.92
N ILE A 99 6.48 11.53 10.54
CA ILE A 99 7.25 12.40 11.45
C ILE A 99 6.51 13.67 11.86
N GLN A 100 5.39 13.98 11.23
CA GLN A 100 4.52 15.10 11.59
C GLN A 100 3.36 14.67 12.50
N GLY A 101 3.31 13.40 12.94
CA GLY A 101 2.33 12.87 13.88
C GLY A 101 0.96 12.54 13.27
N SER A 102 0.91 12.17 11.99
CA SER A 102 -0.29 11.57 11.39
C SER A 102 -0.40 10.09 11.71
N SER A 103 -1.59 9.52 11.53
CA SER A 103 -1.94 8.15 11.92
C SER A 103 -2.79 7.40 10.88
N ALA A 104 -2.61 7.70 9.59
CA ALA A 104 -3.23 6.90 8.54
C ALA A 104 -2.50 5.55 8.34
N GLN A 105 -2.89 4.75 7.37
CA GLN A 105 -2.36 3.38 7.20
C GLN A 105 -0.85 3.37 6.96
N GLU A 106 -0.31 4.24 6.10
CA GLU A 106 1.14 4.35 5.85
C GLU A 106 1.90 4.70 7.13
N GLU A 107 1.41 5.70 7.88
CA GLU A 107 2.03 6.10 9.14
C GLU A 107 1.97 4.98 10.19
N SER A 108 0.88 4.21 10.22
CA SER A 108 0.75 3.05 11.12
C SER A 108 1.75 1.95 10.77
N LEU A 109 2.01 1.69 9.49
CA LEU A 109 3.08 0.78 9.06
C LEU A 109 4.45 1.29 9.52
N CYS A 110 4.72 2.59 9.36
CA CYS A 110 5.96 3.22 9.79
C CYS A 110 6.17 3.13 11.31
N HIS A 111 5.11 3.28 12.12
CA HIS A 111 5.17 3.11 13.58
C HIS A 111 5.45 1.66 14.01
N ALA A 112 5.06 0.69 13.21
CA ALA A 112 5.19 -0.73 13.53
C ALA A 112 6.48 -1.38 13.00
N SER A 113 7.30 -0.66 12.20
CA SER A 113 8.39 -1.24 11.42
C SER A 113 9.56 -0.28 11.17
N ASN A 114 10.61 -0.78 10.49
CA ASN A 114 11.68 0.05 9.94
C ASN A 114 11.35 0.64 8.55
N LEU A 115 10.10 0.57 8.09
CA LEU A 115 9.68 1.00 6.75
C LEU A 115 10.06 2.46 6.48
N TYR A 116 9.84 3.37 7.43
CA TYR A 116 10.19 4.78 7.27
C TYR A 116 11.68 4.98 6.97
N ASN A 117 12.56 4.29 7.72
CA ASN A 117 14.01 4.35 7.52
C ASN A 117 14.41 3.83 6.12
N ILE A 118 13.70 2.83 5.62
CA ILE A 118 13.88 2.32 4.26
C ILE A 118 13.44 3.35 3.23
N LEU A 119 12.21 3.88 3.34
CA LEU A 119 11.65 4.82 2.36
C LEU A 119 12.45 6.12 2.27
N LEU A 120 13.06 6.58 3.37
CA LEU A 120 13.99 7.73 3.36
C LEU A 120 15.18 7.53 2.41
N ARG A 121 15.65 6.30 2.22
CA ARG A 121 16.77 6.02 1.30
C ARG A 121 16.37 6.20 -0.17
N PHE A 122 15.07 6.19 -0.46
CA PHE A 122 14.50 6.43 -1.79
C PHE A 122 14.14 7.90 -2.05
N ASP A 123 14.37 8.81 -1.10
CA ASP A 123 13.95 10.21 -1.24
C ASP A 123 14.50 10.86 -2.51
N LYS A 124 15.79 10.70 -2.80
CA LYS A 124 16.45 11.29 -3.97
C LYS A 124 16.15 10.58 -5.29
N VAL A 125 15.96 9.25 -5.27
CA VAL A 125 15.86 8.44 -6.50
C VAL A 125 14.42 8.13 -6.90
N TYR A 126 13.46 8.32 -6.00
CA TYR A 126 12.04 8.07 -6.25
C TYR A 126 11.19 9.31 -5.95
N TYR A 127 11.15 9.78 -4.69
CA TYR A 127 10.23 10.85 -4.28
C TYR A 127 10.61 12.23 -4.83
N ALA A 128 11.89 12.53 -5.06
CA ALA A 128 12.33 13.84 -5.55
C ALA A 128 11.71 14.19 -6.91
N SER A 129 11.68 13.23 -7.84
CA SER A 129 11.04 13.42 -9.16
C SER A 129 9.55 13.67 -9.06
N HIS A 130 8.88 13.10 -8.08
CA HIS A 130 7.43 13.26 -7.85
C HIS A 130 7.06 14.66 -7.31
N ARG A 131 8.03 15.38 -6.75
CA ARG A 131 7.84 16.75 -6.25
C ARG A 131 8.03 17.81 -7.32
N GLU A 132 8.55 17.44 -8.50
CA GLU A 132 8.73 18.36 -9.61
C GLU A 132 7.41 18.90 -10.16
N LYS A 133 7.47 20.09 -10.78
CA LYS A 133 6.28 20.72 -11.39
C LYS A 133 5.76 19.84 -12.53
N GLY A 134 4.48 19.49 -12.47
CA GLY A 134 3.83 18.67 -13.50
C GLY A 134 3.96 17.16 -13.28
N ALA A 135 4.83 16.69 -12.37
CA ALA A 135 5.07 15.27 -12.14
C ALA A 135 3.86 14.48 -11.62
N THR A 136 2.78 15.15 -11.19
CA THR A 136 1.63 14.50 -10.55
C THR A 136 0.51 14.10 -11.49
N ASN A 137 0.61 14.38 -12.80
CA ASN A 137 -0.46 14.12 -13.77
C ASN A 137 -1.85 14.56 -13.24
N ARG A 138 -1.98 15.84 -12.92
CA ARG A 138 -3.21 16.40 -12.31
C ARG A 138 -3.69 15.64 -11.07
N SER A 139 -2.77 15.10 -10.27
CA SER A 139 -3.01 14.27 -9.08
C SER A 139 -3.57 12.86 -9.34
N LEU A 140 -3.63 12.41 -10.57
CA LEU A 140 -3.86 10.98 -10.90
C LEU A 140 -2.60 10.14 -10.65
N TYR A 141 -1.43 10.80 -10.64
CA TYR A 141 -0.12 10.15 -10.51
C TYR A 141 0.18 9.18 -11.67
N TYR A 142 1.30 8.49 -11.60
CA TYR A 142 1.67 7.45 -12.57
C TYR A 142 1.72 6.08 -11.90
N ASN A 143 1.77 5.02 -12.68
CA ASN A 143 1.99 3.67 -12.19
C ASN A 143 3.45 3.52 -11.77
N GLU A 144 3.75 3.88 -10.55
CA GLU A 144 5.06 3.84 -9.93
C GLU A 144 4.93 3.27 -8.52
N ALA A 145 5.86 2.39 -8.14
CA ALA A 145 5.84 1.70 -6.86
C ALA A 145 7.25 1.26 -6.44
N ILE A 146 7.43 1.02 -5.13
CA ILE A 146 8.62 0.38 -4.59
C ILE A 146 8.18 -0.94 -3.95
N TYR A 147 8.72 -2.05 -4.44
CA TYR A 147 8.62 -3.33 -3.74
C TYR A 147 9.82 -3.50 -2.82
N THR A 148 9.57 -3.65 -1.54
CA THR A 148 10.60 -3.76 -0.50
C THR A 148 10.48 -5.10 0.21
N PRO A 149 11.44 -6.03 0.06
CA PRO A 149 11.41 -7.29 0.77
C PRO A 149 11.92 -7.16 2.20
N ASN A 150 11.42 -8.04 3.08
CA ASN A 150 11.93 -8.25 4.44
C ASN A 150 11.92 -7.01 5.33
N VAL A 151 10.88 -6.19 5.27
CA VAL A 151 10.66 -5.09 6.22
C VAL A 151 10.42 -5.66 7.62
N ILE A 152 11.11 -5.12 8.63
CA ILE A 152 11.06 -5.61 10.01
C ILE A 152 9.83 -5.06 10.74
N PHE A 153 8.96 -5.93 11.18
CA PHE A 153 7.80 -5.65 12.03
C PHE A 153 7.97 -6.37 13.38
N SER A 154 8.77 -5.81 14.28
CA SER A 154 9.18 -6.46 15.54
C SER A 154 9.86 -7.82 15.27
N ASN A 155 9.22 -8.94 15.61
CA ASN A 155 9.77 -10.28 15.43
C ASN A 155 9.45 -10.90 14.05
N ASN A 156 8.68 -10.23 13.21
CA ASN A 156 8.29 -10.70 11.88
C ASN A 156 8.98 -9.92 10.78
N LYS A 157 9.08 -10.52 9.60
CA LYS A 157 9.50 -9.85 8.37
C LYS A 157 8.39 -10.03 7.34
N PHE A 158 7.97 -8.91 6.74
CA PHE A 158 6.99 -8.91 5.65
C PHE A 158 7.55 -8.13 4.48
N ASP A 159 7.13 -8.49 3.28
CA ASP A 159 7.36 -7.64 2.12
C ASP A 159 6.36 -6.49 2.13
N VAL A 160 6.73 -5.34 1.59
CA VAL A 160 5.87 -4.17 1.51
C VAL A 160 5.88 -3.63 0.08
N LEU A 161 4.69 -3.48 -0.51
CA LEU A 161 4.51 -2.79 -1.78
C LEU A 161 4.04 -1.36 -1.52
N THR A 162 4.92 -0.39 -1.69
CA THR A 162 4.63 1.04 -1.54
C THR A 162 4.11 1.60 -2.85
N CYS A 163 2.79 1.87 -2.92
CA CYS A 163 2.14 2.37 -4.13
C CYS A 163 1.04 3.38 -3.78
N ALA A 164 1.07 4.56 -4.43
CA ALA A 164 0.08 5.61 -4.21
C ALA A 164 -1.14 5.44 -5.12
N ALA A 165 -2.34 5.55 -4.56
CA ALA A 165 -3.57 5.64 -5.32
C ALA A 165 -3.68 6.98 -6.07
N PRO A 166 -4.46 7.06 -7.15
CA PRO A 166 -4.89 8.34 -7.68
C PRO A 166 -5.59 9.15 -6.58
N ASN A 167 -5.26 10.44 -6.47
CA ASN A 167 -5.85 11.31 -5.47
C ASN A 167 -7.07 12.03 -6.06
N TRP A 168 -8.22 11.37 -6.00
CA TRP A 168 -9.48 11.90 -6.53
C TRP A 168 -9.86 13.24 -5.88
N SER A 169 -9.69 13.36 -4.56
CA SER A 169 -9.99 14.61 -3.84
C SER A 169 -9.23 15.83 -4.38
N ALA A 170 -8.04 15.63 -4.92
CA ALA A 170 -7.26 16.68 -5.57
C ALA A 170 -7.50 16.74 -7.08
N ALA A 171 -7.54 15.59 -7.76
CA ALA A 171 -7.68 15.49 -9.22
C ALA A 171 -8.95 16.14 -9.75
N SER A 172 -10.08 15.98 -9.05
CA SER A 172 -11.36 16.60 -9.39
C SER A 172 -11.28 18.14 -9.46
N ARG A 173 -10.43 18.76 -8.64
CA ARG A 173 -10.18 20.21 -8.64
C ARG A 173 -9.35 20.68 -9.84
N PHE A 174 -8.64 19.78 -10.50
CA PHE A 174 -7.89 20.02 -11.74
C PHE A 174 -8.67 19.63 -13.00
N GLY A 175 -10.00 19.51 -12.90
CA GLY A 175 -10.88 19.20 -14.03
C GLY A 175 -10.75 17.76 -14.56
N VAL A 176 -10.22 16.84 -13.76
CA VAL A 176 -10.19 15.41 -14.10
C VAL A 176 -11.60 14.87 -13.99
N SER A 177 -12.06 14.14 -15.00
CA SER A 177 -13.36 13.46 -14.97
C SER A 177 -13.32 12.19 -14.09
N LEU A 178 -14.49 11.75 -13.64
CA LEU A 178 -14.59 10.50 -12.88
C LEU A 178 -14.13 9.28 -13.73
N ASP A 179 -14.41 9.29 -15.03
CA ASP A 179 -13.97 8.25 -15.95
C ASP A 179 -12.44 8.19 -16.07
N GLU A 180 -11.77 9.34 -16.21
CA GLU A 180 -10.29 9.41 -16.19
C GLU A 180 -9.72 8.88 -14.87
N ASN A 181 -10.33 9.26 -13.73
CA ASN A 181 -9.91 8.76 -12.42
C ASN A 181 -10.08 7.24 -12.31
N ASN A 182 -11.21 6.71 -12.74
CA ASN A 182 -11.52 5.30 -12.67
C ASN A 182 -10.59 4.46 -13.56
N LYS A 183 -10.25 4.96 -14.75
CA LYS A 183 -9.24 4.35 -15.63
C LYS A 183 -7.86 4.32 -14.97
N ALA A 184 -7.44 5.42 -14.34
CA ALA A 184 -6.17 5.47 -13.62
C ALA A 184 -6.15 4.54 -12.41
N LEU A 185 -7.27 4.45 -11.67
CA LEU A 185 -7.42 3.55 -10.52
C LEU A 185 -7.34 2.08 -10.95
N LYS A 186 -8.08 1.69 -11.98
CA LYS A 186 -8.07 0.32 -12.50
C LYS A 186 -6.68 -0.07 -12.99
N SER A 187 -6.07 0.76 -13.84
CA SER A 187 -4.69 0.51 -14.33
C SER A 187 -3.66 0.39 -13.19
N ARG A 188 -3.85 1.13 -12.08
CA ARG A 188 -2.96 1.04 -10.94
C ARG A 188 -3.16 -0.26 -10.15
N ILE A 189 -4.40 -0.78 -10.08
CA ILE A 189 -4.71 -2.07 -9.45
C ILE A 189 -4.13 -3.23 -10.28
N GLU A 190 -4.25 -3.18 -11.62
CA GLU A 190 -3.58 -4.11 -12.54
C GLU A 190 -2.06 -4.13 -12.33
N PHE A 191 -1.47 -2.94 -12.20
CA PHE A 191 -0.04 -2.77 -11.95
C PHE A 191 0.38 -3.36 -10.59
N ILE A 192 -0.40 -3.14 -9.52
CA ILE A 192 -0.17 -3.73 -8.19
C ILE A 192 -0.18 -5.26 -8.29
N LYS A 193 -1.20 -5.85 -8.93
CA LYS A 193 -1.30 -7.30 -9.12
C LYS A 193 -0.06 -7.85 -9.81
N SER A 194 0.32 -7.27 -10.95
CA SER A 194 1.48 -7.71 -11.73
C SER A 194 2.78 -7.69 -10.92
N ILE A 195 2.98 -6.69 -10.06
CA ILE A 195 4.15 -6.63 -9.16
C ILE A 195 4.10 -7.74 -8.12
N LEU A 196 2.96 -7.97 -7.49
CA LEU A 196 2.82 -9.00 -6.46
C LEU A 196 3.07 -10.40 -7.06
N GLU A 197 2.54 -10.68 -8.24
CA GLU A 197 2.73 -11.95 -8.95
C GLU A 197 4.19 -12.13 -9.43
N GLU A 198 4.83 -11.09 -9.97
CA GLU A 198 6.25 -11.11 -10.34
C GLU A 198 7.13 -11.47 -9.14
N ASN A 199 6.80 -10.96 -7.96
CA ASN A 199 7.54 -11.23 -6.72
C ASN A 199 7.10 -12.53 -6.03
N LYS A 200 6.20 -13.31 -6.62
CA LYS A 200 5.72 -14.60 -6.10
C LYS A 200 5.17 -14.46 -4.68
N VAL A 201 4.30 -13.49 -4.47
CA VAL A 201 3.60 -13.30 -3.19
C VAL A 201 2.55 -14.38 -3.05
N ASP A 202 2.51 -15.05 -1.90
CA ASP A 202 1.52 -16.07 -1.58
C ASP A 202 0.27 -15.47 -0.96
N ILE A 203 0.46 -14.48 -0.04
CA ILE A 203 -0.63 -13.81 0.67
C ILE A 203 -0.46 -12.29 0.52
N ALA A 204 -1.46 -11.63 -0.06
CA ALA A 204 -1.49 -10.17 -0.19
C ALA A 204 -2.43 -9.55 0.84
N ILE A 205 -1.89 -8.67 1.69
CA ILE A 205 -2.67 -7.86 2.64
C ILE A 205 -3.01 -6.54 1.97
N LEU A 206 -4.22 -6.45 1.48
CA LEU A 206 -4.79 -5.29 0.79
C LEU A 206 -5.84 -4.59 1.69
N GLY A 207 -6.63 -3.67 1.15
CA GLY A 207 -7.71 -3.00 1.88
C GLY A 207 -8.34 -1.87 1.08
N ALA A 208 -9.01 -0.93 1.76
CA ALA A 208 -9.71 0.21 1.15
C ALA A 208 -8.72 1.30 0.66
N TRP A 209 -7.82 0.90 -0.24
CA TRP A 209 -6.73 1.70 -0.77
C TRP A 209 -7.23 2.93 -1.52
N GLY A 210 -6.77 4.10 -1.11
CA GLY A 210 -7.21 5.38 -1.68
C GLY A 210 -8.57 5.88 -1.18
N ALA A 211 -9.37 5.06 -0.47
CA ALA A 211 -10.72 5.44 -0.02
C ALA A 211 -10.75 6.35 1.22
N GLY A 212 -9.59 6.71 1.77
CA GLY A 212 -9.46 7.68 2.84
C GLY A 212 -9.27 9.10 2.31
N VAL A 213 -8.12 9.71 2.65
CA VAL A 213 -7.76 11.11 2.30
C VAL A 213 -7.79 11.36 0.78
N PHE A 214 -7.48 10.36 -0.04
CA PHE A 214 -7.50 10.48 -1.50
C PHE A 214 -8.90 10.44 -2.12
N GLY A 215 -9.93 10.08 -1.35
CA GLY A 215 -11.34 10.24 -1.70
C GLY A 215 -11.85 9.28 -2.77
N GLN A 216 -11.18 8.15 -3.02
CA GLN A 216 -11.71 7.12 -3.91
C GLN A 216 -13.00 6.51 -3.32
N ASN A 217 -13.92 6.14 -4.18
CA ASN A 217 -15.14 5.45 -3.76
C ASN A 217 -14.79 4.01 -3.31
N PRO A 218 -15.08 3.60 -2.08
CA PRO A 218 -14.69 2.29 -1.58
C PRO A 218 -15.35 1.13 -2.32
N ALA A 219 -16.57 1.27 -2.83
CA ALA A 219 -17.22 0.24 -3.64
C ALA A 219 -16.50 0.06 -4.98
N THR A 220 -16.13 1.17 -5.65
CA THR A 220 -15.35 1.13 -6.89
C THR A 220 -13.99 0.47 -6.67
N VAL A 221 -13.31 0.80 -5.57
CA VAL A 221 -12.02 0.16 -5.21
C VAL A 221 -12.21 -1.33 -4.99
N ALA A 222 -13.22 -1.75 -4.23
CA ALA A 222 -13.55 -3.15 -3.97
C ALA A 222 -13.85 -3.90 -5.26
N THR A 223 -14.65 -3.32 -6.16
CA THR A 223 -15.01 -3.91 -7.45
C THR A 223 -13.77 -4.16 -8.30
N TYR A 224 -12.90 -3.16 -8.47
CA TYR A 224 -11.71 -3.31 -9.31
C TYR A 224 -10.69 -4.30 -8.70
N PHE A 225 -10.50 -4.30 -7.39
CA PHE A 225 -9.68 -5.33 -6.76
C PHE A 225 -10.29 -6.73 -6.94
N SER A 226 -11.60 -6.89 -6.78
CA SER A 226 -12.27 -8.17 -6.95
C SER A 226 -12.18 -8.70 -8.38
N GLU A 227 -12.38 -7.82 -9.38
CA GLU A 227 -12.26 -8.18 -10.79
C GLU A 227 -10.82 -8.58 -11.16
N GLU A 228 -9.84 -7.75 -10.79
CA GLU A 228 -8.45 -7.98 -11.19
C GLU A 228 -7.81 -9.18 -10.51
N PHE A 229 -8.14 -9.44 -9.25
CA PHE A 229 -7.58 -10.56 -8.50
C PHE A 229 -8.42 -11.85 -8.58
N TYR A 230 -9.51 -11.85 -9.35
CA TYR A 230 -10.35 -13.04 -9.53
C TYR A 230 -9.55 -14.24 -10.05
N TYR A 231 -8.72 -14.01 -11.08
CA TYR A 231 -7.72 -14.96 -11.54
C TYR A 231 -6.33 -14.42 -11.16
N SER A 232 -5.67 -15.07 -10.21
CA SER A 232 -4.35 -14.67 -9.74
C SER A 232 -3.52 -15.88 -9.31
N SER A 233 -2.20 -15.76 -9.40
CA SER A 233 -1.27 -16.74 -8.83
C SER A 233 -1.07 -16.56 -7.33
N ILE A 234 -1.64 -15.52 -6.72
CA ILE A 234 -1.61 -15.25 -5.29
C ILE A 234 -2.64 -16.15 -4.61
N SER A 235 -2.21 -16.97 -3.65
CA SER A 235 -3.08 -17.97 -3.02
C SER A 235 -4.21 -17.34 -2.21
N THR A 236 -3.91 -16.26 -1.46
CA THR A 236 -4.87 -15.61 -0.57
C THR A 236 -4.79 -14.09 -0.65
N ILE A 237 -5.94 -13.47 -0.80
CA ILE A 237 -6.12 -12.01 -0.73
C ILE A 237 -6.88 -11.68 0.55
N VAL A 238 -6.23 -10.94 1.44
CA VAL A 238 -6.86 -10.46 2.68
C VAL A 238 -7.14 -8.97 2.54
N TYR A 239 -8.41 -8.58 2.51
CA TYR A 239 -8.80 -7.18 2.64
C TYR A 239 -8.89 -6.82 4.12
N SER A 240 -7.88 -6.11 4.61
CA SER A 240 -7.75 -5.69 6.00
C SER A 240 -8.29 -4.26 6.15
N ILE A 241 -9.45 -4.13 6.77
CA ILE A 241 -10.17 -2.85 6.92
C ILE A 241 -10.70 -2.75 8.35
N PRO A 242 -10.06 -1.95 9.21
CA PRO A 242 -10.49 -1.80 10.59
C PRO A 242 -11.85 -1.10 10.68
N ASP A 243 -12.59 -1.45 11.74
CA ASP A 243 -13.96 -1.02 12.03
C ASP A 243 -14.99 -1.56 11.03
N LYS A 244 -15.58 -2.73 11.38
CA LYS A 244 -16.66 -3.38 10.61
C LYS A 244 -17.90 -2.51 10.38
N ASN A 245 -18.05 -1.41 11.13
CA ASN A 245 -19.13 -0.45 10.96
C ASN A 245 -18.75 0.71 10.02
N SER A 246 -17.49 0.78 9.59
CA SER A 246 -17.04 1.81 8.64
C SER A 246 -17.72 1.65 7.28
N ILE A 247 -17.84 2.75 6.56
CA ILE A 247 -18.36 2.75 5.19
C ILE A 247 -17.47 1.90 4.26
N ASN A 248 -16.16 1.92 4.50
CA ASN A 248 -15.19 1.15 3.72
C ASN A 248 -15.40 -0.36 3.90
N TYR A 249 -15.51 -0.84 5.14
CA TYR A 249 -15.72 -2.26 5.43
C TYR A 249 -17.04 -2.75 4.84
N ARG A 250 -18.13 -1.99 5.00
CA ARG A 250 -19.45 -2.36 4.46
C ARG A 250 -19.45 -2.44 2.94
N ALA A 251 -18.80 -1.50 2.25
CA ALA A 251 -18.69 -1.52 0.80
C ALA A 251 -17.91 -2.75 0.30
N PHE A 252 -16.81 -3.10 0.95
CA PHE A 252 -16.04 -4.31 0.61
C PHE A 252 -16.85 -5.58 0.90
N LYS A 253 -17.54 -5.64 2.04
CA LYS A 253 -18.38 -6.80 2.41
C LYS A 253 -19.49 -7.06 1.39
N GLU A 254 -20.12 -6.01 0.87
CA GLU A 254 -21.18 -6.12 -0.14
C GLU A 254 -20.65 -6.68 -1.46
N ILE A 255 -19.52 -6.15 -1.95
CA ILE A 255 -18.94 -6.57 -3.23
C ILE A 255 -18.31 -7.97 -3.15
N ILE A 256 -17.53 -8.25 -2.11
CA ILE A 256 -16.83 -9.54 -1.95
C ILE A 256 -17.81 -10.65 -1.60
N GLY A 257 -18.77 -10.37 -0.70
CA GLY A 257 -19.78 -11.35 -0.28
C GLY A 257 -20.78 -11.71 -1.40
N GLY A 258 -21.00 -10.81 -2.36
CA GLY A 258 -21.83 -11.07 -3.53
C GLY A 258 -21.16 -11.95 -4.61
N ASN A 259 -19.84 -12.06 -4.60
CA ASN A 259 -19.08 -12.85 -5.57
C ASN A 259 -18.76 -14.28 -5.09
N CYS A 260 -19.24 -14.67 -3.91
CA CYS A 260 -19.09 -16.02 -3.36
C CYS A 260 -20.29 -16.94 -3.67
N LEU A 261 -21.00 -16.71 -4.79
CA LEU A 261 -22.11 -17.57 -5.27
C LEU A 261 -21.72 -18.30 -6.53
#